data_e334af8be893eb2108ac94b39e9135dd
#
_entry.id   e334af8be893eb2108ac94b39e9135dd
#
_cell.length_a   1.000
_cell.length_b   1.000
_cell.length_c   1.000
_cell.angle_alpha   90.00
_cell.angle_beta   90.00
_cell.angle_gamma   90.00
#
_symmetry.space_group_name_H-M   'P 1'
#
loop_
_entity.id
_entity.type
_entity.pdbx_description
1 polymer ?
#
loop_
_entity_poly.entity_id
_entity_poly.type
_entity_poly.pdbx_seq_one_letter_code
_entity_poly.pdbx_strand_id
1 'polypeptide(L)'
;ATVGISVMPNAGLPVLGENGAHYPLDGVELAKSLKQFVIDYKVNLVGGCCGTTPAHMLEVVKQLQSVSVTSREVVREVGASSLYQFAPFRQQNTYLSIGERTNANGSRAFRDALLAEDWQSCVEIARDQIRDGAHMLDLSVDYVGRDGVSDMKELAFRFATTSTLPIVLDSTEPAVLEAGLKQLGGRSVINSVNYEDGDGPTSRFARIMPLVTEHGAAVIALTIDEDGQARDAKWKLKVARRLINDLTGNWGMRVDDILIDCLTFPIATGQEETRRDGIETLNAIKALKEEFPNVQTTLGVSNVSFGLNPAARIVLNSVFLAEAVKNGLDSAIVHPSKITPMNRIPAEQLKVALDLVYDRREIDANGDVTYDPLTKFLQLFENVEVTSTKESRAAELAALPLNERLQRRIIDGEKVGLSEDLQSALDLKIPALEIINDYLLSGMKTVGELFGKGEMQLPFVLQSAEVMKTAVAYLEPFIEKTDDQGRGKILLATVKGDVHDIGKNLVDIILSNNGYETVNIGIKQTVNQIIDAATENNVDVIGMSGLLVKSTVIMKE
;
A
#
# COMPACT_ATOMS: atom_id res chain seq x y z
N ALA A 1 -9.97 22.18 8.14
CA ALA A 1 -11.34 22.53 7.74
C ALA A 1 -11.88 23.64 8.65
N THR A 2 -12.47 24.63 8.05
CA THR A 2 -13.12 25.76 8.74
C THR A 2 -14.55 25.42 9.18
N VAL A 3 -15.04 24.24 8.85
CA VAL A 3 -16.39 23.75 9.24
C VAL A 3 -16.40 23.28 10.69
N GLY A 4 -17.53 23.55 11.38
CA GLY A 4 -17.76 23.05 12.73
C GLY A 4 -17.90 21.53 12.75
N ILE A 5 -17.45 20.91 13.85
CA ILE A 5 -17.64 19.48 14.11
C ILE A 5 -18.74 19.31 15.14
N SER A 6 -19.67 18.40 14.85
CA SER A 6 -20.73 17.95 15.77
C SER A 6 -20.44 16.52 16.22
N VAL A 7 -20.62 16.25 17.53
CA VAL A 7 -20.52 14.91 18.11
C VAL A 7 -21.72 14.64 18.99
N MET A 8 -22.49 13.59 18.63
CA MET A 8 -23.73 13.20 19.31
C MET A 8 -23.73 11.69 19.58
N PRO A 9 -22.98 11.20 20.57
CA PRO A 9 -22.89 9.76 20.87
C PRO A 9 -24.16 9.26 21.56
N ASN A 10 -24.35 7.95 21.51
CA ASN A 10 -25.29 7.24 22.40
C ASN A 10 -24.79 7.31 23.86
N ALA A 11 -25.68 7.10 24.81
CA ALA A 11 -25.32 6.92 26.22
C ALA A 11 -24.70 5.53 26.50
N GLY A 12 -23.60 5.24 25.81
CA GLY A 12 -22.92 3.94 25.80
C GLY A 12 -23.48 2.97 24.75
N LEU A 13 -22.93 1.76 24.73
CA LEU A 13 -23.46 0.67 23.90
C LEU A 13 -24.72 0.08 24.56
N PRO A 14 -25.77 -0.25 23.80
CA PRO A 14 -26.96 -0.84 24.36
C PRO A 14 -26.68 -2.25 24.88
N VAL A 15 -27.12 -2.51 26.11
CA VAL A 15 -27.11 -3.84 26.74
C VAL A 15 -28.54 -4.35 26.77
N LEU A 16 -28.78 -5.58 26.32
CA LEU A 16 -30.08 -6.23 26.39
C LEU A 16 -30.31 -6.75 27.83
N GLY A 17 -31.35 -6.22 28.48
CA GLY A 17 -31.84 -6.68 29.75
C GLY A 17 -33.26 -7.25 29.65
N GLU A 18 -33.83 -7.74 30.78
CA GLU A 18 -35.17 -8.31 30.84
C GLU A 18 -36.28 -7.34 30.38
N ASN A 19 -36.06 -6.02 30.50
CA ASN A 19 -37.00 -4.97 30.13
C ASN A 19 -36.65 -4.25 28.81
N GLY A 20 -35.81 -4.85 27.95
CA GLY A 20 -35.37 -4.26 26.67
C GLY A 20 -33.96 -3.70 26.70
N ALA A 21 -33.61 -2.88 25.68
CA ALA A 21 -32.28 -2.29 25.58
C ALA A 21 -32.05 -1.21 26.65
N HIS A 22 -30.98 -1.37 27.41
CA HIS A 22 -30.51 -0.41 28.41
C HIS A 22 -29.20 0.23 27.95
N TYR A 23 -29.04 1.54 28.17
CA TYR A 23 -27.84 2.30 27.86
C TYR A 23 -27.12 2.63 29.18
N PRO A 24 -25.92 2.05 29.43
CA PRO A 24 -25.31 2.05 30.76
C PRO A 24 -24.56 3.33 31.13
N LEU A 25 -24.21 4.19 30.15
CA LEU A 25 -23.40 5.38 30.41
C LEU A 25 -24.26 6.45 31.11
N ASP A 26 -23.81 6.90 32.28
CA ASP A 26 -24.51 7.94 33.04
C ASP A 26 -24.19 9.37 32.52
N GLY A 27 -24.94 10.36 33.03
CA GLY A 27 -24.81 11.74 32.58
C GLY A 27 -23.47 12.38 32.93
N VAL A 28 -22.83 11.96 34.00
CA VAL A 28 -21.55 12.52 34.46
C VAL A 28 -20.40 12.03 33.57
N GLU A 29 -20.39 10.75 33.26
CA GLU A 29 -19.39 10.14 32.39
C GLU A 29 -19.55 10.63 30.94
N LEU A 30 -20.80 10.71 30.44
CA LEU A 30 -21.09 11.29 29.13
C LEU A 30 -20.56 12.73 29.06
N ALA A 31 -20.86 13.55 30.07
CA ALA A 31 -20.43 14.94 30.11
C ALA A 31 -18.90 15.08 30.17
N LYS A 32 -18.21 14.22 30.93
CA LYS A 32 -16.74 14.17 31.00
C LYS A 32 -16.14 13.86 29.64
N SER A 33 -16.66 12.84 28.94
CA SER A 33 -16.18 12.44 27.61
C SER A 33 -16.40 13.54 26.57
N LEU A 34 -17.58 14.15 26.55
CA LEU A 34 -17.89 15.25 25.62
C LEU A 34 -17.04 16.49 25.91
N LYS A 35 -16.78 16.81 27.19
CA LYS A 35 -15.86 17.88 27.59
C LYS A 35 -14.43 17.62 27.06
N GLN A 36 -13.97 16.39 27.16
CA GLN A 36 -12.67 15.99 26.61
C GLN A 36 -12.64 16.19 25.09
N PHE A 37 -13.68 15.80 24.36
CA PHE A 37 -13.78 16.02 22.92
C PHE A 37 -13.73 17.51 22.55
N VAL A 38 -14.39 18.38 23.31
CA VAL A 38 -14.32 19.84 23.11
C VAL A 38 -12.91 20.35 23.33
N ILE A 39 -12.23 19.91 24.39
CA ILE A 39 -10.89 20.38 24.75
C ILE A 39 -9.83 19.83 23.79
N ASP A 40 -9.83 18.53 23.51
CA ASP A 40 -8.74 17.86 22.78
C ASP A 40 -8.92 18.00 21.26
N TYR A 41 -10.16 17.80 20.76
CA TYR A 41 -10.45 17.79 19.33
C TYR A 41 -11.13 19.06 18.82
N LYS A 42 -11.36 20.06 19.71
CA LYS A 42 -11.99 21.35 19.37
C LYS A 42 -13.34 21.17 18.70
N VAL A 43 -14.14 20.23 19.23
CA VAL A 43 -15.52 20.00 18.77
C VAL A 43 -16.39 21.21 19.08
N ASN A 44 -17.24 21.64 18.13
CA ASN A 44 -18.00 22.88 18.23
C ASN A 44 -19.42 22.64 18.76
N LEU A 45 -20.01 21.49 18.47
CA LEU A 45 -21.37 21.13 18.86
C LEU A 45 -21.36 19.74 19.47
N VAL A 46 -21.85 19.62 20.69
CA VAL A 46 -22.00 18.34 21.36
C VAL A 46 -23.44 18.13 21.82
N GLY A 47 -23.85 16.89 21.85
CA GLY A 47 -25.17 16.48 22.27
C GLY A 47 -25.21 15.00 22.59
N GLY A 48 -26.38 14.42 22.50
CA GLY A 48 -26.58 13.00 22.73
C GLY A 48 -27.50 12.39 21.68
N CYS A 49 -27.53 11.06 21.62
CA CYS A 49 -28.39 10.27 20.77
C CYS A 49 -29.14 9.23 21.60
N CYS A 50 -29.15 7.97 21.18
CA CYS A 50 -29.90 6.92 21.85
C CYS A 50 -29.49 6.72 23.31
N GLY A 51 -30.49 6.60 24.20
CA GLY A 51 -30.30 6.45 25.65
C GLY A 51 -30.00 7.75 26.40
N THR A 52 -29.74 8.87 25.72
CA THR A 52 -29.56 10.16 26.40
C THR A 52 -30.91 10.77 26.86
N THR A 53 -30.91 11.32 28.05
CA THR A 53 -32.08 11.94 28.70
C THR A 53 -31.78 13.39 29.02
N PRO A 54 -32.80 14.20 29.37
CA PRO A 54 -32.57 15.58 29.84
C PRO A 54 -31.57 15.67 31.01
N ALA A 55 -31.53 14.66 31.90
CA ALA A 55 -30.56 14.62 32.99
C ALA A 55 -29.11 14.51 32.50
N HIS A 56 -28.85 13.69 31.48
CA HIS A 56 -27.55 13.60 30.82
C HIS A 56 -27.15 14.98 30.24
N MET A 57 -28.05 15.62 29.52
CA MET A 57 -27.77 16.91 28.90
C MET A 57 -27.56 18.03 29.93
N LEU A 58 -28.23 17.96 31.09
CA LEU A 58 -28.01 18.90 32.18
C LEU A 58 -26.55 18.82 32.70
N GLU A 59 -26.03 17.60 32.89
CA GLU A 59 -24.62 17.41 33.30
C GLU A 59 -23.63 17.88 32.22
N VAL A 60 -23.93 17.62 30.94
CA VAL A 60 -23.13 18.12 29.82
C VAL A 60 -23.06 19.65 29.84
N VAL A 61 -24.19 20.34 29.98
CA VAL A 61 -24.25 21.80 30.05
C VAL A 61 -23.47 22.32 31.25
N LYS A 62 -23.64 21.74 32.43
CA LYS A 62 -22.89 22.14 33.63
C LYS A 62 -21.38 22.06 33.44
N GLN A 63 -20.89 20.96 32.90
CA GLN A 63 -19.45 20.75 32.72
C GLN A 63 -18.84 21.62 31.62
N LEU A 64 -19.63 22.05 30.64
CA LEU A 64 -19.17 22.87 29.53
C LEU A 64 -19.30 24.39 29.77
N GLN A 65 -20.01 24.83 30.78
CA GLN A 65 -20.23 26.27 31.07
C GLN A 65 -18.93 27.10 31.13
N SER A 66 -17.83 26.50 31.58
CA SER A 66 -16.52 27.18 31.74
C SER A 66 -15.55 26.83 30.58
N VAL A 67 -16.00 26.10 29.57
CA VAL A 67 -15.12 25.67 28.47
C VAL A 67 -15.28 26.61 27.28
N SER A 68 -14.18 27.29 26.94
CA SER A 68 -14.13 28.10 25.71
C SER A 68 -13.69 27.25 24.54
N VAL A 69 -14.46 27.30 23.44
CA VAL A 69 -14.09 26.65 22.17
C VAL A 69 -12.97 27.45 21.52
N THR A 70 -11.85 26.81 21.27
CA THR A 70 -10.72 27.39 20.54
C THR A 70 -10.74 26.93 19.08
N SER A 71 -10.10 27.72 18.20
CA SER A 71 -9.92 27.31 16.81
C SER A 71 -9.13 26.01 16.72
N ARG A 72 -9.53 25.12 15.83
CA ARG A 72 -8.85 23.87 15.57
C ARG A 72 -7.76 24.07 14.50
N GLU A 73 -6.54 23.73 14.85
CA GLU A 73 -5.50 23.52 13.86
C GLU A 73 -5.65 22.10 13.29
N VAL A 74 -5.91 22.00 12.01
CA VAL A 74 -6.02 20.72 11.32
C VAL A 74 -4.65 20.34 10.82
N VAL A 75 -4.03 19.34 11.44
CA VAL A 75 -2.88 18.66 10.85
C VAL A 75 -3.42 17.81 9.72
N ARG A 76 -3.10 18.21 8.48
CA ARG A 76 -3.51 17.49 7.29
C ARG A 76 -2.52 16.39 6.96
N GLU A 77 -3.01 15.20 6.78
CA GLU A 77 -2.24 14.12 6.17
C GLU A 77 -2.36 14.18 4.65
N VAL A 78 -1.22 14.00 3.96
CA VAL A 78 -1.12 14.07 2.49
C VAL A 78 -1.34 12.69 1.90
N GLY A 79 -2.42 12.53 1.14
CA GLY A 79 -2.79 11.23 0.57
C GLY A 79 -4.19 11.21 -0.01
N ALA A 80 -4.62 10.03 -0.38
CA ALA A 80 -5.97 9.71 -0.83
C ALA A 80 -6.73 8.89 0.23
N SER A 81 -8.06 8.85 0.15
CA SER A 81 -8.87 8.05 1.08
C SER A 81 -10.05 7.42 0.39
N SER A 82 -10.44 6.24 0.84
CA SER A 82 -11.72 5.61 0.58
C SER A 82 -12.69 5.89 1.73
N LEU A 83 -13.84 5.22 1.76
CA LEU A 83 -14.73 5.20 2.92
C LEU A 83 -14.12 4.46 4.12
N TYR A 84 -13.10 3.62 3.90
CA TYR A 84 -12.60 2.67 4.88
C TYR A 84 -11.19 2.99 5.38
N GLN A 85 -10.33 3.53 4.53
CA GLN A 85 -8.94 3.77 4.88
C GLN A 85 -8.32 4.96 4.16
N PHE A 86 -7.23 5.45 4.74
CA PHE A 86 -6.37 6.49 4.18
C PHE A 86 -5.08 5.87 3.64
N ALA A 87 -4.66 6.28 2.45
CA ALA A 87 -3.39 5.91 1.84
C ALA A 87 -2.51 7.15 1.69
N PRO A 88 -1.44 7.31 2.49
CA PRO A 88 -0.50 8.42 2.34
C PRO A 88 0.24 8.30 1.02
N PHE A 89 0.47 9.42 0.32
CA PHE A 89 1.18 9.40 -0.96
C PHE A 89 2.65 8.99 -0.82
N ARG A 90 3.27 9.29 0.32
CA ARG A 90 4.62 8.81 0.64
C ARG A 90 4.56 7.66 1.61
N GLN A 91 5.21 6.57 1.23
CA GLN A 91 5.33 5.38 2.06
C GLN A 91 6.68 5.37 2.78
N GLN A 92 6.72 4.77 3.98
CA GLN A 92 7.99 4.54 4.67
C GLN A 92 8.71 3.34 4.05
N ASN A 93 9.94 3.53 3.58
CA ASN A 93 10.82 2.49 3.04
C ASN A 93 10.27 1.74 1.79
N THR A 94 9.33 2.33 1.08
CA THR A 94 8.74 1.76 -0.14
C THR A 94 8.09 2.84 -0.99
N TYR A 95 7.47 2.47 -2.11
CA TYR A 95 6.64 3.33 -2.95
C TYR A 95 5.15 3.05 -2.74
N LEU A 96 4.29 4.00 -3.08
CA LEU A 96 2.84 3.80 -3.15
C LEU A 96 2.50 2.98 -4.40
N SER A 97 2.04 1.75 -4.23
CA SER A 97 1.64 0.87 -5.32
C SER A 97 0.19 1.17 -5.74
N ILE A 98 0.00 1.56 -7.00
CA ILE A 98 -1.31 1.77 -7.64
C ILE A 98 -1.53 0.59 -8.58
N GLY A 99 -2.54 -0.22 -8.31
CA GLY A 99 -2.81 -1.44 -9.07
C GLY A 99 -3.39 -1.14 -10.46
N GLU A 100 -2.72 -1.58 -11.53
CA GLU A 100 -3.05 -1.27 -12.92
C GLU A 100 -4.10 -2.22 -13.56
N ARG A 101 -4.52 -3.29 -12.87
CA ARG A 101 -5.33 -4.34 -13.50
C ARG A 101 -6.81 -3.99 -13.66
N THR A 102 -7.29 -2.93 -13.03
CA THR A 102 -8.65 -2.39 -13.18
C THR A 102 -8.74 -1.32 -14.27
N ASN A 103 -7.84 -1.40 -15.25
CA ASN A 103 -7.78 -0.51 -16.41
C ASN A 103 -8.05 -1.31 -17.69
N ALA A 104 -9.08 -0.91 -18.46
CA ALA A 104 -9.54 -1.62 -19.67
C ALA A 104 -8.48 -1.65 -20.78
N ASN A 105 -7.60 -0.65 -20.84
CA ASN A 105 -6.50 -0.59 -21.80
C ASN A 105 -5.28 -1.42 -21.35
N GLY A 106 -5.02 -1.47 -20.03
CA GLY A 106 -3.88 -2.16 -19.46
C GLY A 106 -4.11 -3.65 -19.13
N SER A 107 -5.37 -4.08 -18.96
CA SER A 107 -5.72 -5.44 -18.52
C SER A 107 -6.71 -6.10 -19.45
N ARG A 108 -6.25 -7.15 -20.16
CA ARG A 108 -7.14 -7.93 -21.02
C ARG A 108 -8.31 -8.55 -20.24
N ALA A 109 -8.04 -9.14 -19.06
CA ALA A 109 -9.07 -9.77 -18.26
C ALA A 109 -10.15 -8.78 -17.80
N PHE A 110 -9.74 -7.58 -17.39
CA PHE A 110 -10.67 -6.53 -17.00
C PHE A 110 -11.49 -6.02 -18.19
N ARG A 111 -10.82 -5.79 -19.32
CA ARG A 111 -11.50 -5.40 -20.57
C ARG A 111 -12.53 -6.42 -21.01
N ASP A 112 -12.16 -7.71 -21.05
CA ASP A 112 -13.06 -8.77 -21.48
C ASP A 112 -14.30 -8.88 -20.56
N ALA A 113 -14.11 -8.72 -19.23
CA ALA A 113 -15.20 -8.64 -18.24
C ALA A 113 -16.06 -7.39 -18.44
N LEU A 114 -15.46 -6.20 -18.66
CA LEU A 114 -16.17 -4.96 -18.95
C LEU A 114 -17.04 -5.07 -20.20
N LEU A 115 -16.49 -5.63 -21.29
CA LEU A 115 -17.23 -5.83 -22.54
C LEU A 115 -18.40 -6.81 -22.40
N ALA A 116 -18.27 -7.81 -21.53
CA ALA A 116 -19.30 -8.76 -21.19
C ALA A 116 -20.30 -8.24 -20.14
N GLU A 117 -20.11 -7.02 -19.59
CA GLU A 117 -20.85 -6.47 -18.45
C GLU A 117 -20.81 -7.39 -17.22
N ASP A 118 -19.75 -8.20 -17.11
CA ASP A 118 -19.49 -9.03 -15.94
C ASP A 118 -18.83 -8.20 -14.84
N TRP A 119 -19.68 -7.39 -14.20
CA TRP A 119 -19.27 -6.48 -13.12
C TRP A 119 -18.68 -7.22 -11.92
N GLN A 120 -19.11 -8.47 -11.69
CA GLN A 120 -18.59 -9.28 -10.60
C GLN A 120 -17.13 -9.66 -10.84
N SER A 121 -16.78 -10.09 -12.04
CA SER A 121 -15.40 -10.36 -12.43
C SER A 121 -14.52 -9.10 -12.34
N CYS A 122 -15.05 -7.92 -12.70
CA CYS A 122 -14.35 -6.66 -12.52
C CYS A 122 -14.03 -6.39 -11.03
N VAL A 123 -14.97 -6.66 -10.12
CA VAL A 123 -14.78 -6.52 -8.67
C VAL A 123 -13.77 -7.54 -8.14
N GLU A 124 -13.80 -8.78 -8.63
CA GLU A 124 -12.82 -9.80 -8.21
C GLU A 124 -11.39 -9.42 -8.63
N ILE A 125 -11.20 -8.84 -9.83
CA ILE A 125 -9.89 -8.32 -10.26
C ILE A 125 -9.40 -7.20 -9.34
N ALA A 126 -10.30 -6.35 -8.86
CA ALA A 126 -9.95 -5.33 -7.85
C ALA A 126 -9.53 -5.96 -6.52
N ARG A 127 -10.28 -6.96 -6.04
CA ARG A 127 -9.96 -7.70 -4.81
C ARG A 127 -8.64 -8.46 -4.88
N ASP A 128 -8.32 -9.02 -6.06
CA ASP A 128 -7.01 -9.66 -6.28
C ASP A 128 -5.87 -8.68 -6.06
N GLN A 129 -5.96 -7.46 -6.61
CA GLN A 129 -4.94 -6.44 -6.43
C GLN A 129 -4.81 -5.97 -4.98
N ILE A 130 -5.93 -5.93 -4.22
CA ILE A 130 -5.90 -5.65 -2.78
C ILE A 130 -5.13 -6.75 -2.05
N ARG A 131 -5.37 -8.01 -2.37
CA ARG A 131 -4.63 -9.16 -1.82
C ARG A 131 -3.15 -9.17 -2.22
N ASP A 132 -2.85 -8.71 -3.43
CA ASP A 132 -1.48 -8.56 -3.94
C ASP A 132 -0.72 -7.38 -3.32
N GLY A 133 -1.36 -6.60 -2.43
CA GLY A 133 -0.75 -5.52 -1.67
C GLY A 133 -0.72 -4.16 -2.38
N ALA A 134 -1.64 -3.89 -3.31
CA ALA A 134 -1.86 -2.53 -3.79
C ALA A 134 -2.27 -1.58 -2.64
N HIS A 135 -1.89 -0.32 -2.74
CA HIS A 135 -2.33 0.73 -1.82
C HIS A 135 -3.49 1.56 -2.37
N MET A 136 -3.61 1.61 -3.69
CA MET A 136 -4.67 2.26 -4.46
C MET A 136 -4.98 1.43 -5.70
N LEU A 137 -6.14 1.66 -6.33
CA LEU A 137 -6.51 1.03 -7.59
C LEU A 137 -6.68 2.08 -8.68
N ASP A 138 -6.11 1.82 -9.86
CA ASP A 138 -6.33 2.59 -11.08
C ASP A 138 -7.57 2.06 -11.79
N LEU A 139 -8.61 2.88 -11.93
CA LEU A 139 -9.87 2.52 -12.58
C LEU A 139 -10.01 3.28 -13.89
N SER A 140 -9.92 2.56 -15.01
CA SER A 140 -10.20 3.09 -16.35
C SER A 140 -11.17 2.18 -17.09
N VAL A 141 -12.22 2.80 -17.63
CA VAL A 141 -13.26 2.15 -18.44
C VAL A 141 -13.24 2.61 -19.90
N ASP A 142 -12.29 3.47 -20.25
CA ASP A 142 -12.18 4.06 -21.58
C ASP A 142 -11.87 2.96 -22.60
N TYR A 143 -12.89 2.58 -23.38
CA TYR A 143 -12.76 1.62 -24.45
C TYR A 143 -13.67 1.98 -25.63
N VAL A 144 -13.16 1.80 -26.84
CA VAL A 144 -13.87 2.17 -28.08
C VAL A 144 -15.20 1.43 -28.19
N GLY A 145 -16.28 2.18 -28.39
CA GLY A 145 -17.63 1.63 -28.57
C GLY A 145 -18.40 1.40 -27.27
N ARG A 146 -17.85 1.77 -26.12
CA ARG A 146 -18.55 1.73 -24.80
C ARG A 146 -19.08 3.11 -24.42
N ASP A 147 -20.13 3.13 -23.58
CA ASP A 147 -20.57 4.31 -22.84
C ASP A 147 -19.75 4.43 -21.54
N GLY A 148 -18.62 5.13 -21.63
CA GLY A 148 -17.72 5.31 -20.50
C GLY A 148 -18.36 5.96 -19.27
N VAL A 149 -19.34 6.84 -19.46
CA VAL A 149 -20.07 7.50 -18.35
C VAL A 149 -20.90 6.48 -17.56
N SER A 150 -21.64 5.61 -18.26
CA SER A 150 -22.43 4.56 -17.66
C SER A 150 -21.55 3.51 -16.97
N ASP A 151 -20.49 3.06 -17.66
CA ASP A 151 -19.56 2.05 -17.16
C ASP A 151 -18.80 2.55 -15.91
N MET A 152 -18.29 3.78 -15.94
CA MET A 152 -17.61 4.40 -14.79
C MET A 152 -18.54 4.56 -13.60
N LYS A 153 -19.78 5.01 -13.83
CA LYS A 153 -20.78 5.14 -12.77
C LYS A 153 -21.03 3.80 -12.09
N GLU A 154 -21.23 2.73 -12.86
CA GLU A 154 -21.53 1.39 -12.34
C GLU A 154 -20.33 0.82 -11.56
N LEU A 155 -19.13 0.86 -12.13
CA LEU A 155 -17.94 0.30 -11.47
C LEU A 155 -17.49 1.12 -10.27
N ALA A 156 -17.51 2.45 -10.35
CA ALA A 156 -17.18 3.30 -9.21
C ALA A 156 -18.16 3.09 -8.05
N PHE A 157 -19.47 2.94 -8.34
CA PHE A 157 -20.48 2.60 -7.33
C PHE A 157 -20.18 1.26 -6.63
N ARG A 158 -19.85 0.22 -7.40
CA ARG A 158 -19.46 -1.08 -6.83
C ARG A 158 -18.17 -0.99 -6.02
N PHE A 159 -17.15 -0.33 -6.54
CA PHE A 159 -15.86 -0.18 -5.87
C PHE A 159 -15.98 0.65 -4.58
N ALA A 160 -16.85 1.65 -4.54
CA ALA A 160 -17.09 2.46 -3.34
C ALA A 160 -17.44 1.62 -2.10
N THR A 161 -18.10 0.48 -2.29
CA THR A 161 -18.58 -0.37 -1.19
C THR A 161 -17.82 -1.69 -1.06
N THR A 162 -17.11 -2.12 -2.09
CA THR A 162 -16.40 -3.42 -2.13
C THR A 162 -14.89 -3.32 -2.04
N SER A 163 -14.32 -2.16 -2.41
CA SER A 163 -12.89 -1.88 -2.27
C SER A 163 -12.62 -1.10 -0.97
N THR A 164 -11.64 -1.56 -0.20
CA THR A 164 -11.16 -0.79 0.96
C THR A 164 -10.15 0.28 0.54
N LEU A 165 -9.59 0.21 -0.67
CA LEU A 165 -8.55 1.11 -1.16
C LEU A 165 -9.14 2.36 -1.82
N PRO A 166 -8.44 3.51 -1.76
CA PRO A 166 -8.76 4.69 -2.56
C PRO A 166 -8.60 4.40 -4.06
N ILE A 167 -9.35 5.15 -4.88
CA ILE A 167 -9.40 4.96 -6.32
C ILE A 167 -8.71 6.14 -7.03
N VAL A 168 -7.87 5.81 -8.01
CA VAL A 168 -7.40 6.70 -9.07
C VAL A 168 -8.38 6.56 -10.23
N LEU A 169 -9.04 7.63 -10.61
CA LEU A 169 -9.93 7.66 -11.77
C LEU A 169 -9.12 8.05 -13.00
N ASP A 170 -9.03 7.12 -13.95
CA ASP A 170 -8.25 7.29 -15.18
C ASP A 170 -9.17 7.39 -16.39
N SER A 171 -9.27 8.59 -16.93
CA SER A 171 -9.99 8.87 -18.18
C SER A 171 -9.52 10.18 -18.81
N THR A 172 -9.61 10.23 -20.14
CA THR A 172 -9.40 11.46 -20.92
C THR A 172 -10.67 12.32 -21.02
N GLU A 173 -11.84 11.76 -20.63
CA GLU A 173 -13.13 12.42 -20.78
C GLU A 173 -13.64 13.01 -19.46
N PRO A 174 -13.84 14.34 -19.33
CA PRO A 174 -14.30 14.96 -18.10
C PRO A 174 -15.62 14.41 -17.58
N ALA A 175 -16.56 14.04 -18.47
CA ALA A 175 -17.85 13.48 -18.08
C ALA A 175 -17.72 12.09 -17.42
N VAL A 176 -16.73 11.29 -17.85
CA VAL A 176 -16.42 9.98 -17.26
C VAL A 176 -15.82 10.15 -15.86
N LEU A 177 -14.88 11.10 -15.71
CA LEU A 177 -14.30 11.44 -14.41
C LEU A 177 -15.35 11.93 -13.42
N GLU A 178 -16.25 12.83 -13.86
CA GLU A 178 -17.36 13.34 -13.04
C GLU A 178 -18.29 12.22 -12.58
N ALA A 179 -18.63 11.29 -13.49
CA ALA A 179 -19.46 10.13 -13.15
C ALA A 179 -18.84 9.27 -12.05
N GLY A 180 -17.53 9.04 -12.10
CA GLY A 180 -16.79 8.31 -11.06
C GLY A 180 -16.71 9.07 -9.74
N LEU A 181 -16.33 10.34 -9.77
CA LEU A 181 -16.23 11.19 -8.58
C LEU A 181 -17.53 11.27 -7.78
N LYS A 182 -18.68 11.30 -8.45
CA LYS A 182 -20.00 11.32 -7.81
C LYS A 182 -20.36 10.03 -7.07
N GLN A 183 -19.70 8.92 -7.35
CA GLN A 183 -19.96 7.63 -6.69
C GLN A 183 -19.01 7.36 -5.52
N LEU A 184 -17.80 7.96 -5.53
CA LEU A 184 -16.76 7.65 -4.58
C LEU A 184 -16.83 8.58 -3.35
N GLY A 185 -16.77 7.98 -2.18
CA GLY A 185 -16.54 8.70 -0.92
C GLY A 185 -15.06 8.82 -0.61
N GLY A 186 -14.71 9.78 0.27
CA GLY A 186 -13.32 10.04 0.60
C GLY A 186 -12.63 10.98 -0.40
N ARG A 187 -11.37 10.75 -0.70
CA ARG A 187 -10.57 11.58 -1.58
C ARG A 187 -9.95 10.75 -2.69
N SER A 188 -10.38 10.95 -3.92
CA SER A 188 -9.83 10.30 -5.11
C SER A 188 -8.65 11.05 -5.70
N VAL A 189 -7.93 10.39 -6.61
CA VAL A 189 -6.92 10.99 -7.48
C VAL A 189 -7.45 10.95 -8.92
N ILE A 190 -7.28 12.04 -9.67
CA ILE A 190 -7.64 12.10 -11.09
C ILE A 190 -6.37 11.84 -11.91
N ASN A 191 -6.44 10.89 -12.82
CA ASN A 191 -5.46 10.56 -13.84
C ASN A 191 -6.06 10.86 -15.22
N SER A 192 -5.74 11.93 -15.91
CA SER A 192 -4.70 12.90 -15.64
C SER A 192 -5.02 14.30 -16.20
N VAL A 193 -4.17 15.26 -15.87
CA VAL A 193 -4.15 16.57 -16.51
C VAL A 193 -2.82 16.79 -17.24
N ASN A 194 -2.84 17.50 -18.36
CA ASN A 194 -1.67 17.88 -19.13
C ASN A 194 -2.01 19.02 -20.10
N TYR A 195 -1.04 19.49 -20.88
CA TYR A 195 -1.22 20.57 -21.86
C TYR A 195 -1.17 20.09 -23.31
N GLU A 196 -1.54 18.85 -23.61
CA GLU A 196 -1.53 18.33 -25.00
C GLU A 196 -2.36 19.20 -25.96
N ASP A 197 -3.51 19.71 -25.49
CA ASP A 197 -4.39 20.64 -26.19
C ASP A 197 -4.35 22.06 -25.58
N GLY A 198 -3.26 22.39 -24.86
CA GLY A 198 -3.02 23.67 -24.23
C GLY A 198 -3.76 23.87 -22.90
N ASP A 199 -3.80 25.13 -22.45
CA ASP A 199 -4.46 25.57 -21.22
C ASP A 199 -5.64 26.53 -21.47
N GLY A 200 -6.04 26.68 -22.74
CA GLY A 200 -7.18 27.51 -23.11
C GLY A 200 -8.51 27.00 -22.53
N PRO A 201 -9.56 27.84 -22.49
CA PRO A 201 -10.82 27.55 -21.80
C PRO A 201 -11.59 26.34 -22.36
N THR A 202 -11.24 25.85 -23.55
CA THR A 202 -11.83 24.67 -24.19
C THR A 202 -10.97 23.41 -24.05
N SER A 203 -9.76 23.55 -23.49
CA SER A 203 -8.83 22.43 -23.32
C SER A 203 -9.38 21.41 -22.29
N ARG A 204 -8.88 20.17 -22.39
CA ARG A 204 -9.17 19.14 -21.37
C ARG A 204 -8.73 19.59 -19.99
N PHE A 205 -7.55 20.20 -19.89
CA PHE A 205 -7.04 20.76 -18.65
C PHE A 205 -8.08 21.69 -18.00
N ALA A 206 -8.55 22.71 -18.73
CA ALA A 206 -9.53 23.69 -18.23
C ALA A 206 -10.90 23.08 -17.88
N ARG A 207 -11.28 21.95 -18.50
CA ARG A 207 -12.54 21.25 -18.20
C ARG A 207 -12.44 20.27 -17.04
N ILE A 208 -11.27 19.71 -16.77
CA ILE A 208 -11.04 18.77 -15.66
C ILE A 208 -10.81 19.52 -14.34
N MET A 209 -10.08 20.63 -14.35
CA MET A 209 -9.70 21.33 -13.14
C MET A 209 -10.86 21.80 -12.25
N PRO A 210 -12.02 22.24 -12.78
CA PRO A 210 -13.21 22.49 -11.95
C PRO A 210 -13.66 21.26 -11.15
N LEU A 211 -13.61 20.05 -11.76
CA LEU A 211 -13.98 18.81 -11.06
C LEU A 211 -12.97 18.48 -9.93
N VAL A 212 -11.68 18.70 -10.20
CA VAL A 212 -10.62 18.55 -9.17
C VAL A 212 -10.91 19.43 -7.96
N THR A 213 -11.24 20.70 -8.21
CA THR A 213 -11.50 21.68 -7.16
C THR A 213 -12.79 21.38 -6.40
N GLU A 214 -13.87 21.08 -7.11
CA GLU A 214 -15.20 20.80 -6.53
C GLU A 214 -15.17 19.57 -5.62
N HIS A 215 -14.50 18.50 -6.07
CA HIS A 215 -14.41 17.24 -5.34
C HIS A 215 -13.21 17.16 -4.38
N GLY A 216 -12.32 18.17 -4.37
CA GLY A 216 -11.11 18.17 -3.54
C GLY A 216 -10.13 17.04 -3.87
N ALA A 217 -10.12 16.57 -5.11
CA ALA A 217 -9.28 15.49 -5.57
C ALA A 217 -7.79 15.89 -5.63
N ALA A 218 -6.89 14.93 -5.58
CA ALA A 218 -5.51 15.09 -6.00
C ALA A 218 -5.41 14.81 -7.52
N VAL A 219 -4.33 15.22 -8.17
CA VAL A 219 -4.17 15.01 -9.60
C VAL A 219 -2.82 14.38 -9.95
N ILE A 220 -2.83 13.49 -10.93
CA ILE A 220 -1.66 13.09 -11.69
C ILE A 220 -1.53 14.08 -12.85
N ALA A 221 -0.36 14.71 -12.98
CA ALA A 221 -0.08 15.69 -14.01
C ALA A 221 1.06 15.18 -14.90
N LEU A 222 0.74 14.91 -16.17
CA LEU A 222 1.68 14.33 -17.14
C LEU A 222 2.57 15.41 -17.75
N THR A 223 3.86 15.11 -17.92
CA THR A 223 4.81 16.01 -18.60
C THR A 223 4.61 15.99 -20.12
N ILE A 224 3.43 16.46 -20.56
CA ILE A 224 2.99 16.62 -21.95
C ILE A 224 2.61 18.09 -22.14
N ASP A 225 3.14 18.73 -23.18
CA ASP A 225 2.74 20.07 -23.61
C ASP A 225 2.26 20.06 -25.08
N GLU A 226 2.02 21.23 -25.64
CA GLU A 226 1.53 21.40 -27.00
C GLU A 226 2.50 20.87 -28.06
N ASP A 227 3.79 20.73 -27.73
CA ASP A 227 4.82 20.15 -28.59
C ASP A 227 4.84 18.60 -28.50
N GLY A 228 4.11 18.01 -27.53
CA GLY A 228 3.95 16.57 -27.34
C GLY A 228 4.47 16.04 -26.01
N GLN A 229 4.78 14.75 -25.97
CA GLN A 229 5.26 14.04 -24.79
C GLN A 229 6.75 14.35 -24.56
N ALA A 230 7.08 14.98 -23.42
CA ALA A 230 8.45 15.34 -23.12
C ALA A 230 9.34 14.09 -22.93
N ARG A 231 10.44 13.99 -23.68
CA ARG A 231 11.34 12.82 -23.64
C ARG A 231 12.59 13.07 -22.81
N ASP A 232 13.28 14.20 -23.00
CA ASP A 232 14.47 14.50 -22.21
C ASP A 232 14.15 15.17 -20.86
N ALA A 233 15.08 15.06 -19.91
CA ALA A 233 14.89 15.55 -18.56
C ALA A 233 14.63 17.04 -18.46
N LYS A 234 15.23 17.86 -19.35
CA LYS A 234 15.05 19.32 -19.35
C LYS A 234 13.63 19.69 -19.77
N TRP A 235 13.12 19.05 -20.81
CA TRP A 235 11.76 19.27 -21.28
C TRP A 235 10.74 18.78 -20.23
N LYS A 236 10.93 17.58 -19.67
CA LYS A 236 10.10 17.08 -18.55
C LYS A 236 10.02 18.08 -17.40
N LEU A 237 11.16 18.64 -16.97
CA LEU A 237 11.20 19.66 -15.91
C LEU A 237 10.54 20.97 -16.32
N LYS A 238 10.71 21.42 -17.58
CA LYS A 238 10.04 22.63 -18.09
C LYS A 238 8.52 22.50 -17.97
N VAL A 239 7.97 21.38 -18.42
CA VAL A 239 6.52 21.12 -18.36
C VAL A 239 6.06 20.94 -16.91
N ALA A 240 6.79 20.18 -16.09
CA ALA A 240 6.47 20.00 -14.68
C ALA A 240 6.41 21.32 -13.90
N ARG A 241 7.36 22.23 -14.12
CA ARG A 241 7.35 23.58 -13.52
C ARG A 241 6.10 24.38 -13.92
N ARG A 242 5.73 24.33 -15.21
CA ARG A 242 4.51 24.99 -15.70
C ARG A 242 3.28 24.43 -15.03
N LEU A 243 3.14 23.09 -14.98
CA LEU A 243 2.03 22.40 -14.29
C LEU A 243 1.95 22.78 -12.81
N ILE A 244 3.06 22.68 -12.07
CA ILE A 244 3.09 23.00 -10.64
C ILE A 244 2.70 24.46 -10.38
N ASN A 245 3.25 25.40 -11.15
CA ASN A 245 2.96 26.82 -11.00
C ASN A 245 1.49 27.15 -11.31
N ASP A 246 0.93 26.56 -12.34
CA ASP A 246 -0.46 26.76 -12.74
C ASP A 246 -1.43 26.13 -11.72
N LEU A 247 -1.22 24.87 -11.38
CA LEU A 247 -2.05 24.14 -10.41
C LEU A 247 -2.07 24.80 -9.03
N THR A 248 -0.92 25.33 -8.59
CA THR A 248 -0.84 26.02 -7.30
C THR A 248 -1.32 27.48 -7.38
N GLY A 249 -0.93 28.21 -8.43
CA GLY A 249 -1.21 29.65 -8.56
C GLY A 249 -2.62 29.96 -9.03
N ASN A 250 -3.08 29.32 -10.10
CA ASN A 250 -4.38 29.61 -10.72
C ASN A 250 -5.51 28.76 -10.13
N TRP A 251 -5.22 27.51 -9.75
CA TRP A 251 -6.23 26.58 -9.24
C TRP A 251 -6.19 26.40 -7.73
N GLY A 252 -5.24 27.03 -7.04
CA GLY A 252 -5.14 27.02 -5.57
C GLY A 252 -4.86 25.66 -4.97
N MET A 253 -4.36 24.71 -5.78
CA MET A 253 -3.98 23.38 -5.28
C MET A 253 -2.77 23.48 -4.37
N ARG A 254 -2.67 22.58 -3.40
CA ARG A 254 -1.46 22.43 -2.62
C ARG A 254 -0.44 21.63 -3.43
N VAL A 255 0.83 22.01 -3.32
CA VAL A 255 1.92 21.33 -4.02
C VAL A 255 2.02 19.84 -3.70
N ASP A 256 1.66 19.46 -2.47
CA ASP A 256 1.69 18.09 -1.97
C ASP A 256 0.50 17.21 -2.48
N ASP A 257 -0.47 17.81 -3.17
CA ASP A 257 -1.61 17.13 -3.82
C ASP A 257 -1.40 16.89 -5.32
N ILE A 258 -0.24 17.27 -5.84
CA ILE A 258 0.14 17.14 -7.24
C ILE A 258 1.12 15.97 -7.37
N LEU A 259 0.79 14.99 -8.21
CA LEU A 259 1.64 13.85 -8.55
C LEU A 259 2.14 14.04 -9.98
N ILE A 260 3.40 14.41 -10.17
CA ILE A 260 3.99 14.58 -11.49
C ILE A 260 4.37 13.22 -12.07
N ASP A 261 3.84 12.90 -13.25
CA ASP A 261 4.29 11.77 -14.05
C ASP A 261 5.30 12.26 -15.10
N CYS A 262 6.55 11.87 -14.90
CA CYS A 262 7.65 12.19 -15.80
C CYS A 262 7.63 11.35 -17.09
N LEU A 263 6.61 10.57 -17.34
CA LEU A 263 6.41 9.65 -18.45
C LEU A 263 7.48 8.55 -18.55
N THR A 264 7.02 7.39 -18.89
CA THR A 264 7.86 6.20 -19.14
C THR A 264 7.66 5.74 -20.58
N PHE A 265 8.74 5.61 -21.32
CA PHE A 265 8.73 5.14 -22.70
C PHE A 265 9.39 3.78 -22.82
N PRO A 266 9.02 2.96 -23.84
CA PRO A 266 9.70 1.70 -24.12
C PRO A 266 11.18 1.94 -24.48
N ILE A 267 12.10 1.30 -23.74
CA ILE A 267 13.56 1.38 -24.01
C ILE A 267 14.10 0.18 -24.78
N ALA A 268 13.24 -0.78 -25.07
CA ALA A 268 13.61 -2.02 -25.78
C ALA A 268 13.11 -2.06 -27.22
N THR A 269 12.91 -0.91 -27.85
CA THR A 269 12.40 -0.81 -29.22
C THR A 269 13.45 -1.05 -30.31
N GLY A 270 14.72 -0.94 -29.98
CA GLY A 270 15.84 -0.97 -30.93
C GLY A 270 16.12 0.35 -31.64
N GLN A 271 15.29 1.39 -31.41
CA GLN A 271 15.49 2.72 -31.99
C GLN A 271 16.50 3.50 -31.15
N GLU A 272 17.44 4.20 -31.81
CA GLU A 272 18.53 4.89 -31.13
C GLU A 272 18.01 6.05 -30.25
N GLU A 273 17.00 6.78 -30.71
CA GLU A 273 16.38 7.89 -30.00
C GLU A 273 15.67 7.50 -28.69
N THR A 274 15.24 6.23 -28.56
CA THR A 274 14.51 5.76 -27.36
C THR A 274 15.42 5.18 -26.28
N ARG A 275 16.69 4.91 -26.61
CA ARG A 275 17.62 4.22 -25.70
C ARG A 275 17.84 4.95 -24.38
N ARG A 276 17.81 6.28 -24.40
CA ARG A 276 18.04 7.13 -23.23
C ARG A 276 16.78 7.49 -22.46
N ASP A 277 15.59 7.13 -22.95
CA ASP A 277 14.33 7.52 -22.31
C ASP A 277 14.25 7.06 -20.85
N GLY A 278 14.81 5.89 -20.51
CA GLY A 278 14.87 5.41 -19.13
C GLY A 278 15.69 6.31 -18.21
N ILE A 279 16.93 6.61 -18.60
CA ILE A 279 17.83 7.47 -17.80
C ILE A 279 17.31 8.92 -17.75
N GLU A 280 16.73 9.43 -18.84
CA GLU A 280 16.14 10.78 -18.86
C GLU A 280 14.95 10.89 -17.88
N THR A 281 14.12 9.85 -17.76
CA THR A 281 13.05 9.79 -16.76
C THR A 281 13.60 9.77 -15.35
N LEU A 282 14.62 8.94 -15.05
CA LEU A 282 15.28 8.90 -13.73
C LEU A 282 15.89 10.25 -13.34
N ASN A 283 16.58 10.91 -14.30
CA ASN A 283 17.17 12.23 -14.10
C ASN A 283 16.11 13.30 -13.85
N ALA A 284 14.97 13.25 -14.55
CA ALA A 284 13.87 14.18 -14.36
C ALA A 284 13.25 14.03 -12.96
N ILE A 285 12.99 12.81 -12.50
CA ILE A 285 12.47 12.54 -11.16
C ILE A 285 13.42 13.10 -10.10
N LYS A 286 14.71 12.80 -10.19
CA LYS A 286 15.72 13.30 -9.26
C LYS A 286 15.75 14.81 -9.19
N ALA A 287 15.87 15.47 -10.33
CA ALA A 287 15.93 16.92 -10.40
C ALA A 287 14.62 17.59 -9.93
N LEU A 288 13.46 16.97 -10.23
CA LEU A 288 12.16 17.45 -9.76
C LEU A 288 12.06 17.39 -8.24
N LYS A 289 12.53 16.31 -7.61
CA LYS A 289 12.52 16.16 -6.15
C LYS A 289 13.51 17.10 -5.46
N GLU A 290 14.63 17.41 -6.08
CA GLU A 290 15.58 18.41 -5.59
C GLU A 290 15.00 19.83 -5.63
N GLU A 291 14.26 20.18 -6.68
CA GLU A 291 13.66 21.51 -6.88
C GLU A 291 12.33 21.66 -6.11
N PHE A 292 11.48 20.64 -6.14
CA PHE A 292 10.15 20.64 -5.49
C PHE A 292 10.02 19.46 -4.54
N PRO A 293 10.66 19.48 -3.37
CA PRO A 293 10.70 18.32 -2.46
C PRO A 293 9.31 17.89 -1.94
N ASN A 294 8.33 18.78 -1.97
CA ASN A 294 6.96 18.51 -1.50
C ASN A 294 6.01 18.02 -2.59
N VAL A 295 6.38 18.12 -3.87
CA VAL A 295 5.59 17.52 -4.96
C VAL A 295 5.71 16.00 -4.89
N GLN A 296 4.64 15.30 -5.25
CA GLN A 296 4.70 13.84 -5.39
C GLN A 296 5.11 13.48 -6.82
N THR A 297 5.68 12.27 -6.98
CA THR A 297 6.04 11.73 -8.29
C THR A 297 5.38 10.38 -8.50
N THR A 298 4.97 10.11 -9.74
CA THR A 298 4.37 8.83 -10.13
C THR A 298 4.90 8.39 -11.50
N LEU A 299 4.75 7.11 -11.84
CA LEU A 299 5.03 6.57 -13.17
C LEU A 299 4.11 5.40 -13.51
N GLY A 300 3.68 5.34 -14.77
CA GLY A 300 3.17 4.11 -15.39
C GLY A 300 4.34 3.22 -15.79
N VAL A 301 4.86 2.43 -14.84
CA VAL A 301 6.13 1.69 -15.00
C VAL A 301 6.10 0.66 -16.11
N SER A 302 4.96 0.00 -16.32
CA SER A 302 4.81 -1.09 -17.32
C SER A 302 5.14 -0.67 -18.76
N ASN A 303 5.15 0.64 -19.03
CA ASN A 303 5.47 1.19 -20.35
C ASN A 303 6.94 0.95 -20.73
N VAL A 304 7.90 0.96 -19.78
CA VAL A 304 9.34 0.80 -20.05
C VAL A 304 9.66 -0.49 -20.81
N SER A 305 8.87 -1.52 -20.58
CA SER A 305 9.05 -2.87 -21.11
C SER A 305 8.06 -3.25 -22.22
N PHE A 306 7.31 -2.28 -22.75
CA PHE A 306 6.33 -2.56 -23.80
C PHE A 306 7.00 -3.21 -25.02
N GLY A 307 6.36 -4.27 -25.54
CA GLY A 307 6.89 -5.05 -26.67
C GLY A 307 7.77 -6.24 -26.28
N LEU A 308 8.23 -6.35 -25.03
CA LEU A 308 9.00 -7.50 -24.56
C LEU A 308 8.09 -8.69 -24.18
N ASN A 309 8.69 -9.89 -24.14
CA ASN A 309 8.01 -11.07 -23.62
C ASN A 309 7.70 -10.93 -22.11
N PRO A 310 6.73 -11.66 -21.56
CA PRO A 310 6.29 -11.48 -20.17
C PRO A 310 7.39 -11.67 -19.11
N ALA A 311 8.35 -12.59 -19.33
CA ALA A 311 9.44 -12.83 -18.37
C ALA A 311 10.42 -11.65 -18.34
N ALA A 312 10.82 -11.14 -19.50
CA ALA A 312 11.66 -9.97 -19.65
C ALA A 312 10.98 -8.71 -19.05
N ARG A 313 9.66 -8.55 -19.25
CA ARG A 313 8.90 -7.44 -18.66
C ARG A 313 8.94 -7.42 -17.14
N ILE A 314 8.80 -8.57 -16.50
CA ILE A 314 8.87 -8.69 -15.03
C ILE A 314 10.22 -8.15 -14.52
N VAL A 315 11.31 -8.59 -15.13
CA VAL A 315 12.65 -8.17 -14.71
C VAL A 315 12.88 -6.69 -14.98
N LEU A 316 12.61 -6.21 -16.20
CA LEU A 316 12.86 -4.81 -16.55
C LEU A 316 12.00 -3.84 -15.75
N ASN A 317 10.70 -4.12 -15.57
CA ASN A 317 9.81 -3.31 -14.73
C ASN A 317 10.31 -3.24 -13.28
N SER A 318 10.74 -4.37 -12.73
CA SER A 318 11.22 -4.45 -11.34
C SER A 318 12.50 -3.64 -11.13
N VAL A 319 13.45 -3.77 -12.04
CA VAL A 319 14.75 -3.06 -12.00
C VAL A 319 14.52 -1.55 -12.22
N PHE A 320 13.74 -1.16 -13.23
CA PHE A 320 13.45 0.23 -13.50
C PHE A 320 12.72 0.91 -12.33
N LEU A 321 11.72 0.24 -11.75
CA LEU A 321 11.01 0.73 -10.58
C LEU A 321 11.95 0.95 -9.38
N ALA A 322 12.82 -0.02 -9.10
CA ALA A 322 13.78 0.09 -8.00
C ALA A 322 14.73 1.29 -8.19
N GLU A 323 15.23 1.49 -9.42
CA GLU A 323 16.07 2.65 -9.74
C GLU A 323 15.28 3.97 -9.67
N ALA A 324 14.01 3.99 -10.11
CA ALA A 324 13.16 5.18 -10.01
C ALA A 324 12.90 5.57 -8.54
N VAL A 325 12.64 4.60 -7.65
CA VAL A 325 12.47 4.83 -6.21
C VAL A 325 13.75 5.40 -5.59
N LYS A 326 14.92 4.89 -5.93
CA LYS A 326 16.22 5.46 -5.49
C LYS A 326 16.40 6.92 -5.92
N ASN A 327 15.82 7.31 -7.06
CA ASN A 327 15.87 8.68 -7.57
C ASN A 327 14.72 9.56 -7.06
N GLY A 328 13.85 9.05 -6.16
CA GLY A 328 12.82 9.84 -5.49
C GLY A 328 11.40 9.64 -6.00
N LEU A 329 11.12 8.53 -6.70
CA LEU A 329 9.75 8.17 -7.08
C LEU A 329 8.92 7.83 -5.82
N ASP A 330 7.77 8.50 -5.66
CA ASP A 330 6.87 8.29 -4.52
C ASP A 330 5.82 7.20 -4.80
N SER A 331 5.32 7.09 -6.04
CA SER A 331 4.26 6.15 -6.41
C SER A 331 4.46 5.55 -7.79
N ALA A 332 3.83 4.42 -8.06
CA ALA A 332 3.90 3.74 -9.35
C ALA A 332 2.60 2.99 -9.67
N ILE A 333 2.13 3.15 -10.91
CA ILE A 333 1.04 2.35 -11.49
C ILE A 333 1.68 1.07 -12.03
N VAL A 334 1.36 -0.07 -11.40
CA VAL A 334 2.02 -1.35 -11.63
C VAL A 334 1.08 -2.53 -11.43
N HIS A 335 1.50 -3.70 -11.89
CA HIS A 335 0.91 -4.98 -11.50
C HIS A 335 1.63 -5.47 -10.23
N PRO A 336 1.07 -5.36 -9.02
CA PRO A 336 1.80 -5.58 -7.78
C PRO A 336 2.48 -6.96 -7.70
N SER A 337 1.75 -8.03 -8.07
CA SER A 337 2.28 -9.40 -8.01
C SER A 337 3.34 -9.72 -9.08
N LYS A 338 3.59 -8.81 -10.02
CA LYS A 338 4.60 -8.96 -11.08
C LYS A 338 5.88 -8.13 -10.85
N ILE A 339 5.94 -7.41 -9.74
CA ILE A 339 7.18 -6.75 -9.31
C ILE A 339 7.97 -7.73 -8.46
N THR A 340 9.20 -7.97 -8.86
CA THR A 340 10.12 -8.89 -8.17
C THR A 340 11.18 -8.11 -7.42
N PRO A 341 11.43 -8.39 -6.14
CA PRO A 341 12.54 -7.79 -5.40
C PRO A 341 13.89 -8.02 -6.10
N MET A 342 14.76 -7.02 -6.09
CA MET A 342 16.05 -7.05 -6.79
C MET A 342 16.90 -8.26 -6.42
N ASN A 343 16.87 -8.67 -5.15
CA ASN A 343 17.61 -9.83 -4.62
C ASN A 343 17.10 -11.19 -5.12
N ARG A 344 15.93 -11.22 -5.76
CA ARG A 344 15.35 -12.43 -6.37
C ARG A 344 15.62 -12.52 -7.87
N ILE A 345 16.16 -11.47 -8.47
CA ILE A 345 16.52 -11.45 -9.89
C ILE A 345 17.92 -12.07 -10.03
N PRO A 346 18.12 -13.05 -10.92
CA PRO A 346 19.43 -13.63 -11.18
C PRO A 346 20.47 -12.55 -11.51
N ALA A 347 21.68 -12.66 -10.97
CA ALA A 347 22.71 -11.62 -11.03
C ALA A 347 23.02 -11.16 -12.47
N GLU A 348 23.05 -12.07 -13.44
CA GLU A 348 23.29 -11.73 -14.85
C GLU A 348 22.12 -10.93 -15.42
N GLN A 349 20.88 -11.34 -15.17
CA GLN A 349 19.67 -10.64 -15.64
C GLN A 349 19.58 -9.24 -15.01
N LEU A 350 19.89 -9.13 -13.70
CA LEU A 350 19.92 -7.86 -12.99
C LEU A 350 20.96 -6.91 -13.59
N LYS A 351 22.18 -7.39 -13.80
CA LYS A 351 23.27 -6.60 -14.39
C LYS A 351 22.88 -6.07 -15.77
N VAL A 352 22.41 -6.94 -16.65
CA VAL A 352 22.05 -6.58 -18.03
C VAL A 352 20.84 -5.65 -18.06
N ALA A 353 19.85 -5.84 -17.18
CA ALA A 353 18.72 -4.94 -17.04
C ALA A 353 19.15 -3.54 -16.58
N LEU A 354 20.07 -3.43 -15.60
CA LEU A 354 20.65 -2.15 -15.19
C LEU A 354 21.43 -1.49 -16.35
N ASP A 355 22.24 -2.27 -17.08
CA ASP A 355 22.96 -1.75 -18.23
C ASP A 355 22.02 -1.23 -19.32
N LEU A 356 20.86 -1.90 -19.52
CA LEU A 356 19.81 -1.43 -20.44
C LEU A 356 19.14 -0.13 -19.97
N VAL A 357 18.76 -0.05 -18.69
CA VAL A 357 18.14 1.16 -18.11
C VAL A 357 19.05 2.39 -18.25
N TYR A 358 20.36 2.19 -18.08
CA TYR A 358 21.35 3.27 -18.14
C TYR A 358 22.07 3.39 -19.48
N ASP A 359 21.66 2.63 -20.52
CA ASP A 359 22.27 2.58 -21.85
C ASP A 359 23.81 2.42 -21.82
N ARG A 360 24.30 1.46 -21.02
CA ARG A 360 25.74 1.20 -20.85
C ARG A 360 26.26 0.30 -21.96
N ARG A 361 26.45 0.87 -23.15
CA ARG A 361 27.07 0.20 -24.29
C ARG A 361 28.59 0.29 -24.20
N GLU A 362 29.29 -0.72 -24.73
CA GLU A 362 30.73 -0.69 -24.91
C GLU A 362 31.03 -0.54 -26.40
N ILE A 363 31.89 0.41 -26.72
CA ILE A 363 32.29 0.76 -28.09
C ILE A 363 33.81 0.66 -28.15
N ASP A 364 34.35 -0.02 -29.17
CA ASP A 364 35.79 -0.14 -29.35
C ASP A 364 36.43 1.12 -29.94
N ALA A 365 37.77 1.09 -30.10
CA ALA A 365 38.52 2.21 -30.64
C ALA A 365 38.19 2.53 -32.11
N ASN A 366 37.55 1.61 -32.83
CA ASN A 366 37.13 1.79 -34.24
C ASN A 366 35.71 2.36 -34.35
N GLY A 367 34.97 2.47 -33.23
CA GLY A 367 33.59 2.92 -33.19
C GLY A 367 32.56 1.77 -33.30
N ASP A 368 33.01 0.51 -33.26
CA ASP A 368 32.12 -0.66 -33.32
C ASP A 368 31.58 -1.01 -31.92
N VAL A 369 30.29 -1.33 -31.85
CA VAL A 369 29.63 -1.73 -30.62
C VAL A 369 30.02 -3.16 -30.26
N THR A 370 30.81 -3.32 -29.19
CA THR A 370 31.27 -4.64 -28.68
C THR A 370 30.32 -5.25 -27.66
N TYR A 371 29.54 -4.42 -26.97
CA TYR A 371 28.49 -4.83 -26.04
C TYR A 371 27.26 -3.94 -26.19
N ASP A 372 26.11 -4.55 -26.47
CA ASP A 372 24.79 -3.89 -26.48
C ASP A 372 23.90 -4.55 -25.44
N PRO A 373 23.52 -3.84 -24.36
CA PRO A 373 22.67 -4.38 -23.32
C PRO A 373 21.30 -4.80 -23.82
N LEU A 374 20.73 -4.17 -24.84
CA LEU A 374 19.44 -4.57 -25.42
C LEU A 374 19.54 -5.94 -26.09
N THR A 375 20.55 -6.13 -26.94
CA THR A 375 20.78 -7.41 -27.61
C THR A 375 21.02 -8.53 -26.59
N LYS A 376 21.85 -8.26 -25.57
CA LYS A 376 22.13 -9.24 -24.51
C LYS A 376 20.87 -9.54 -23.67
N PHE A 377 20.06 -8.52 -23.35
CA PHE A 377 18.82 -8.69 -22.61
C PHE A 377 17.80 -9.56 -23.35
N LEU A 378 17.60 -9.31 -24.66
CA LEU A 378 16.70 -10.11 -25.47
C LEU A 378 17.15 -11.59 -25.54
N GLN A 379 18.47 -11.85 -25.69
CA GLN A 379 19.02 -13.20 -25.69
C GLN A 379 18.76 -13.96 -24.38
N LEU A 380 18.85 -13.28 -23.23
CA LEU A 380 18.61 -13.88 -21.91
C LEU A 380 17.16 -14.38 -21.74
N PHE A 381 16.20 -13.84 -22.51
CA PHE A 381 14.79 -14.16 -22.39
C PHE A 381 14.19 -14.79 -23.65
N GLU A 382 14.99 -15.12 -24.66
CA GLU A 382 14.51 -15.62 -25.96
C GLU A 382 13.67 -16.91 -25.85
N ASN A 383 14.01 -17.79 -24.90
CA ASN A 383 13.34 -19.09 -24.68
C ASN A 383 12.77 -19.22 -23.27
N VAL A 384 12.55 -18.10 -22.55
CA VAL A 384 12.03 -18.13 -21.19
C VAL A 384 10.52 -17.94 -21.19
N GLU A 385 9.77 -18.99 -20.86
CA GLU A 385 8.34 -18.90 -20.60
C GLU A 385 8.08 -18.61 -19.11
N VAL A 386 7.02 -17.84 -18.81
CA VAL A 386 6.65 -17.48 -17.41
C VAL A 386 6.30 -18.72 -16.58
N THR A 387 5.81 -19.79 -17.23
CA THR A 387 5.53 -21.08 -16.59
C THR A 387 6.79 -21.82 -16.13
N SER A 388 7.92 -21.66 -16.83
CA SER A 388 9.19 -22.31 -16.47
C SER A 388 9.85 -21.69 -15.23
N THR A 389 9.53 -20.44 -14.87
CA THR A 389 10.08 -19.79 -13.68
C THR A 389 9.59 -20.42 -12.37
N LYS A 390 8.36 -20.97 -12.34
CA LYS A 390 7.86 -21.70 -11.17
C LYS A 390 8.48 -23.09 -11.04
N GLU A 391 8.62 -23.80 -12.13
CA GLU A 391 9.22 -25.13 -12.14
C GLU A 391 10.74 -25.08 -11.91
N SER A 392 11.45 -24.10 -12.50
CA SER A 392 12.86 -23.86 -12.24
C SER A 392 13.12 -23.48 -10.78
N ARG A 393 12.29 -22.61 -10.19
CA ARG A 393 12.37 -22.24 -8.77
C ARG A 393 12.10 -23.43 -7.85
N ALA A 394 11.12 -24.26 -8.17
CA ALA A 394 10.83 -25.46 -7.39
C ALA A 394 12.02 -26.42 -7.42
N ALA A 395 12.68 -26.58 -8.58
CA ALA A 395 13.88 -27.40 -8.72
C ALA A 395 15.09 -26.81 -7.98
N GLU A 396 15.30 -25.48 -8.04
CA GLU A 396 16.34 -24.78 -7.30
C GLU A 396 16.15 -24.91 -5.78
N LEU A 397 14.92 -24.72 -5.29
CA LEU A 397 14.56 -24.91 -3.88
C LEU A 397 14.78 -26.37 -3.44
N ALA A 398 14.39 -27.34 -4.27
CA ALA A 398 14.55 -28.76 -3.98
C ALA A 398 16.03 -29.19 -3.90
N ALA A 399 16.94 -28.47 -4.58
CA ALA A 399 18.37 -28.71 -4.54
C ALA A 399 19.07 -28.17 -3.29
N LEU A 400 18.42 -27.28 -2.53
CA LEU A 400 19.00 -26.71 -1.32
C LEU A 400 18.93 -27.69 -0.13
N PRO A 401 19.89 -27.64 0.81
CA PRO A 401 19.76 -28.27 2.12
C PRO A 401 18.46 -27.84 2.81
N LEU A 402 17.86 -28.72 3.63
CA LEU A 402 16.53 -28.51 4.19
C LEU A 402 16.42 -27.22 5.02
N ASN A 403 17.43 -26.89 5.82
CA ASN A 403 17.51 -25.66 6.61
C ASN A 403 17.51 -24.40 5.71
N GLU A 404 18.35 -24.38 4.68
CA GLU A 404 18.42 -23.27 3.71
C GLU A 404 17.13 -23.17 2.89
N ARG A 405 16.53 -24.30 2.55
CA ARG A 405 15.28 -24.37 1.82
C ARG A 405 14.13 -23.78 2.63
N LEU A 406 14.01 -24.09 3.91
CA LEU A 406 13.01 -23.51 4.82
C LEU A 406 13.22 -22.00 5.01
N GLN A 407 14.46 -21.54 5.20
CA GLN A 407 14.79 -20.11 5.23
C GLN A 407 14.39 -19.42 3.93
N ARG A 408 14.73 -20.02 2.78
CA ARG A 408 14.43 -19.48 1.47
C ARG A 408 12.93 -19.37 1.20
N ARG A 409 12.12 -20.35 1.66
CA ARG A 409 10.65 -20.27 1.57
C ARG A 409 10.10 -19.08 2.32
N ILE A 410 10.64 -18.76 3.48
CA ILE A 410 10.24 -17.56 4.24
C ILE A 410 10.63 -16.30 3.47
N ILE A 411 11.90 -16.20 3.03
CA ILE A 411 12.41 -15.02 2.31
C ILE A 411 11.61 -14.79 1.02
N ASP A 412 11.28 -15.85 0.30
CA ASP A 412 10.58 -15.79 -0.98
C ASP A 412 9.05 -15.74 -0.86
N GLY A 413 8.50 -15.89 0.36
CA GLY A 413 7.05 -15.94 0.55
C GLY A 413 6.39 -17.16 -0.13
N GLU A 414 7.09 -18.31 -0.23
CA GLU A 414 6.67 -19.49 -0.99
C GLU A 414 6.00 -20.53 -0.09
N LYS A 415 4.68 -20.72 -0.24
CA LYS A 415 3.90 -21.70 0.54
C LYS A 415 3.92 -23.11 -0.05
N VAL A 416 4.12 -23.23 -1.37
CA VAL A 416 4.04 -24.53 -2.07
C VAL A 416 5.21 -25.40 -1.63
N GLY A 417 4.91 -26.58 -1.06
CA GLY A 417 5.91 -27.50 -0.52
C GLY A 417 6.44 -27.15 0.87
N LEU A 418 5.89 -26.13 1.55
CA LEU A 418 6.29 -25.76 2.90
C LEU A 418 5.96 -26.87 3.91
N SER A 419 4.76 -27.44 3.85
CA SER A 419 4.32 -28.50 4.78
C SER A 419 5.17 -29.77 4.65
N GLU A 420 5.54 -30.13 3.42
CA GLU A 420 6.40 -31.28 3.11
C GLU A 420 7.82 -31.07 3.68
N ASP A 421 8.36 -29.86 3.55
CA ASP A 421 9.69 -29.54 4.09
C ASP A 421 9.67 -29.48 5.62
N LEU A 422 8.62 -28.94 6.24
CA LEU A 422 8.44 -28.96 7.69
C LEU A 422 8.29 -30.40 8.22
N GLN A 423 7.50 -31.24 7.53
CA GLN A 423 7.38 -32.66 7.89
C GLN A 423 8.74 -33.38 7.77
N SER A 424 9.49 -33.11 6.70
CA SER A 424 10.83 -33.67 6.52
C SER A 424 11.78 -33.30 7.66
N ALA A 425 11.68 -32.07 8.17
CA ALA A 425 12.47 -31.65 9.33
C ALA A 425 12.07 -32.38 10.61
N LEU A 426 10.76 -32.57 10.83
CA LEU A 426 10.25 -33.35 11.96
C LEU A 426 10.63 -34.84 11.88
N ASP A 427 10.61 -35.44 10.68
CA ASP A 427 11.01 -36.81 10.42
C ASP A 427 12.52 -37.04 10.71
N LEU A 428 13.35 -36.01 10.49
CA LEU A 428 14.74 -35.98 10.91
C LEU A 428 14.93 -35.76 12.42
N LYS A 429 13.81 -35.71 13.19
CA LYS A 429 13.79 -35.50 14.65
C LYS A 429 14.38 -34.15 15.08
N ILE A 430 14.31 -33.13 14.23
CA ILE A 430 14.66 -31.76 14.60
C ILE A 430 13.50 -31.21 15.45
N PRO A 431 13.75 -30.70 16.66
CA PRO A 431 12.70 -30.16 17.52
C PRO A 431 11.96 -29.01 16.84
N ALA A 432 10.63 -28.95 16.95
CA ALA A 432 9.82 -27.93 16.32
C ALA A 432 10.26 -26.49 16.69
N LEU A 433 10.67 -26.26 17.95
CA LEU A 433 11.22 -24.98 18.41
C LEU A 433 12.54 -24.62 17.73
N GLU A 434 13.42 -25.59 17.43
CA GLU A 434 14.67 -25.37 16.70
C GLU A 434 14.37 -24.98 15.25
N ILE A 435 13.42 -25.67 14.60
CA ILE A 435 12.98 -25.30 13.24
C ILE A 435 12.49 -23.84 13.21
N ILE A 436 11.68 -23.44 14.19
CA ILE A 436 11.17 -22.06 14.29
C ILE A 436 12.32 -21.07 14.51
N ASN A 437 13.17 -21.31 15.51
CA ASN A 437 14.17 -20.34 15.95
C ASN A 437 15.35 -20.21 15.00
N ASP A 438 15.87 -21.33 14.52
CA ASP A 438 17.14 -21.34 13.78
C ASP A 438 16.93 -21.26 12.26
N TYR A 439 15.80 -21.79 11.74
CA TYR A 439 15.53 -21.78 10.31
C TYR A 439 14.54 -20.69 9.92
N LEU A 440 13.33 -20.70 10.47
CA LEU A 440 12.27 -19.80 10.02
C LEU A 440 12.51 -18.35 10.45
N LEU A 441 12.89 -18.11 11.71
CA LEU A 441 13.21 -16.75 12.20
C LEU A 441 14.45 -16.16 11.55
N SER A 442 15.42 -16.98 11.19
CA SER A 442 16.58 -16.53 10.39
C SER A 442 16.15 -16.00 9.03
N GLY A 443 15.18 -16.68 8.37
CA GLY A 443 14.56 -16.20 7.15
C GLY A 443 13.84 -14.86 7.34
N MET A 444 13.02 -14.71 8.40
CA MET A 444 12.32 -13.46 8.71
C MET A 444 13.27 -12.31 9.05
N LYS A 445 14.38 -12.58 9.72
CA LYS A 445 15.42 -11.58 9.98
C LYS A 445 16.00 -11.03 8.67
N THR A 446 16.31 -11.90 7.71
CA THR A 446 16.76 -11.50 6.37
C THR A 446 15.70 -10.64 5.66
N VAL A 447 14.42 -11.01 5.74
CA VAL A 447 13.30 -10.20 5.21
C VAL A 447 13.29 -8.80 5.81
N GLY A 448 13.45 -8.69 7.14
CA GLY A 448 13.50 -7.41 7.85
C GLY A 448 14.70 -6.54 7.41
N GLU A 449 15.87 -7.14 7.23
CA GLU A 449 17.07 -6.45 6.75
C GLU A 449 16.90 -5.94 5.31
N LEU A 450 16.34 -6.76 4.41
CA LEU A 450 16.08 -6.39 3.02
C LEU A 450 15.02 -5.26 2.94
N PHE A 451 13.99 -5.33 3.77
CA PHE A 451 12.99 -4.26 3.86
C PHE A 451 13.59 -2.95 4.37
N GLY A 452 14.40 -3.02 5.43
CA GLY A 452 15.08 -1.85 5.99
C GLY A 452 16.06 -1.17 5.01
N LYS A 453 16.66 -1.94 4.10
CA LYS A 453 17.52 -1.42 3.00
C LYS A 453 16.72 -0.93 1.79
N GLY A 454 15.39 -1.12 1.74
CA GLY A 454 14.56 -0.82 0.57
C GLY A 454 14.73 -1.81 -0.59
N GLU A 455 15.37 -2.95 -0.35
CA GLU A 455 15.60 -4.01 -1.35
C GLU A 455 14.40 -4.98 -1.47
N MET A 456 13.46 -4.92 -0.52
CA MET A 456 12.20 -5.68 -0.53
C MET A 456 11.05 -4.74 -0.20
N GLN A 457 9.96 -4.80 -0.99
CA GLN A 457 8.78 -3.97 -0.76
C GLN A 457 7.78 -4.65 0.18
N LEU A 458 6.91 -3.85 0.81
CA LEU A 458 5.94 -4.29 1.82
C LEU A 458 5.08 -5.50 1.39
N PRO A 459 4.53 -5.60 0.16
CA PRO A 459 3.74 -6.78 -0.24
C PRO A 459 4.50 -8.10 -0.08
N PHE A 460 5.80 -8.12 -0.36
CA PHE A 460 6.63 -9.32 -0.21
C PHE A 460 6.93 -9.65 1.26
N VAL A 461 7.08 -8.61 2.08
CA VAL A 461 7.20 -8.80 3.54
C VAL A 461 5.93 -9.43 4.10
N LEU A 462 4.74 -8.97 3.65
CA LEU A 462 3.46 -9.56 4.05
C LEU A 462 3.30 -11.02 3.59
N GLN A 463 3.76 -11.36 2.39
CA GLN A 463 3.80 -12.74 1.91
C GLN A 463 4.71 -13.61 2.79
N SER A 464 5.91 -13.14 3.10
CA SER A 464 6.85 -13.82 3.98
C SER A 464 6.28 -14.04 5.38
N ALA A 465 5.60 -13.02 5.93
CA ALA A 465 4.92 -13.09 7.21
C ALA A 465 3.79 -14.13 7.22
N GLU A 466 3.04 -14.23 6.14
CA GLU A 466 1.96 -15.21 6.00
C GLU A 466 2.50 -16.66 5.87
N VAL A 467 3.66 -16.85 5.21
CA VAL A 467 4.35 -18.15 5.18
C VAL A 467 4.86 -18.53 6.57
N MET A 468 5.46 -17.57 7.30
CA MET A 468 5.89 -17.77 8.68
C MET A 468 4.74 -18.20 9.59
N LYS A 469 3.60 -17.50 9.51
CA LYS A 469 2.39 -17.83 10.27
C LYS A 469 1.89 -19.25 9.96
N THR A 470 1.87 -19.62 8.68
CA THR A 470 1.47 -20.97 8.24
C THR A 470 2.42 -22.03 8.78
N ALA A 471 3.74 -21.77 8.75
CA ALA A 471 4.74 -22.70 9.26
C ALA A 471 4.64 -22.90 10.78
N VAL A 472 4.46 -21.81 11.54
CA VAL A 472 4.29 -21.88 13.00
C VAL A 472 3.03 -22.65 13.36
N ALA A 473 1.89 -22.39 12.70
CA ALA A 473 0.65 -23.13 12.93
C ALA A 473 0.78 -24.64 12.61
N TYR A 474 1.59 -24.99 11.60
CA TYR A 474 1.89 -26.40 11.31
C TYR A 474 2.73 -27.06 12.39
N LEU A 475 3.71 -26.36 12.95
CA LEU A 475 4.64 -26.89 13.96
C LEU A 475 4.06 -26.90 15.39
N GLU A 476 3.07 -26.07 15.67
CA GLU A 476 2.47 -25.90 17.00
C GLU A 476 2.08 -27.23 17.69
N PRO A 477 1.42 -28.21 16.99
CA PRO A 477 1.08 -29.49 17.61
C PRO A 477 2.29 -30.37 17.99
N PHE A 478 3.46 -30.08 17.43
CA PHE A 478 4.70 -30.86 17.64
C PHE A 478 5.65 -30.21 18.66
N ILE A 479 5.24 -29.10 19.27
CA ILE A 479 6.01 -28.44 20.32
C ILE A 479 5.75 -29.20 21.64
N GLU A 480 6.78 -29.76 22.24
CA GLU A 480 6.70 -30.47 23.51
C GLU A 480 6.25 -29.51 24.63
N LYS A 481 5.15 -29.82 25.27
CA LYS A 481 4.69 -29.11 26.48
C LYS A 481 5.49 -29.59 27.67
N THR A 482 6.21 -28.72 28.34
CA THR A 482 6.82 -29.02 29.62
C THR A 482 5.74 -28.96 30.70
N ASP A 483 5.54 -30.06 31.42
CA ASP A 483 4.51 -30.27 32.45
C ASP A 483 4.76 -29.49 33.77
N ASP A 484 5.43 -28.37 33.72
CA ASP A 484 5.76 -27.58 34.91
C ASP A 484 4.69 -26.48 35.10
N GLN A 485 3.54 -26.85 35.67
CA GLN A 485 2.45 -25.91 36.01
C GLN A 485 2.86 -25.04 37.20
N GLY A 486 2.85 -23.69 37.01
CA GLY A 486 2.92 -22.76 38.14
C GLY A 486 4.03 -21.70 38.08
N ARG A 487 4.61 -21.39 36.92
CA ARG A 487 5.66 -20.35 36.78
C ARG A 487 5.14 -18.93 36.76
N GLY A 488 3.82 -18.72 36.70
CA GLY A 488 3.20 -17.40 36.64
C GLY A 488 2.28 -17.23 35.43
N LYS A 489 1.52 -16.12 35.43
CA LYS A 489 0.52 -15.80 34.41
C LYS A 489 0.90 -14.50 33.67
N ILE A 490 0.92 -14.56 32.36
CA ILE A 490 1.43 -13.46 31.51
C ILE A 490 0.34 -13.05 30.51
N LEU A 491 -0.01 -11.76 30.49
CA LEU A 491 -0.87 -11.20 29.44
C LEU A 491 -0.02 -10.74 28.26
N LEU A 492 -0.46 -11.07 27.05
CA LEU A 492 0.18 -10.64 25.81
C LEU A 492 -0.79 -9.83 24.93
N ALA A 493 -0.35 -8.64 24.50
CA ALA A 493 -1.17 -7.76 23.68
C ALA A 493 -0.31 -7.04 22.60
N THR A 494 -0.88 -6.85 21.41
CA THR A 494 -0.34 -5.87 20.44
C THR A 494 -1.08 -4.56 20.64
N VAL A 495 -0.34 -3.47 20.87
CA VAL A 495 -0.89 -2.18 21.27
C VAL A 495 -1.72 -1.51 20.18
N LYS A 496 -2.54 -0.51 20.56
CA LYS A 496 -3.43 0.24 19.69
C LYS A 496 -2.71 0.79 18.45
N GLY A 497 -3.34 0.56 17.30
CA GLY A 497 -2.81 1.03 16.01
C GLY A 497 -1.72 0.16 15.40
N ASP A 498 -1.36 -0.96 16.07
CA ASP A 498 -0.44 -1.95 15.55
C ASP A 498 -1.15 -3.29 15.29
N VAL A 499 -0.73 -3.97 14.22
CA VAL A 499 -1.31 -5.26 13.77
C VAL A 499 -0.26 -6.38 13.71
N HIS A 500 1.00 -6.07 14.07
CA HIS A 500 2.10 -7.01 13.99
C HIS A 500 2.05 -7.97 15.17
N ASP A 501 1.52 -9.16 14.95
CA ASP A 501 1.25 -10.14 15.99
C ASP A 501 2.12 -11.41 15.92
N ILE A 502 2.88 -11.62 14.84
CA ILE A 502 3.68 -12.85 14.64
C ILE A 502 4.66 -13.04 15.79
N GLY A 503 5.42 -12.00 16.13
CA GLY A 503 6.38 -12.05 17.23
C GLY A 503 5.70 -12.31 18.57
N LYS A 504 4.56 -11.65 18.83
CA LYS A 504 3.76 -11.85 20.05
C LYS A 504 3.22 -13.28 20.15
N ASN A 505 2.65 -13.81 19.06
CA ASN A 505 2.10 -15.16 19.03
C ASN A 505 3.19 -16.23 19.20
N LEU A 506 4.40 -15.95 18.68
CA LEU A 506 5.55 -16.83 18.91
C LEU A 506 6.00 -16.81 20.38
N VAL A 507 6.04 -15.63 21.01
CA VAL A 507 6.33 -15.50 22.44
C VAL A 507 5.26 -16.22 23.28
N ASP A 508 3.98 -16.12 22.90
CA ASP A 508 2.87 -16.84 23.53
C ASP A 508 3.12 -18.36 23.52
N ILE A 509 3.42 -18.92 22.35
CA ILE A 509 3.73 -20.35 22.19
C ILE A 509 4.94 -20.76 23.06
N ILE A 510 6.02 -19.97 23.03
CA ILE A 510 7.23 -20.27 23.79
C ILE A 510 6.94 -20.26 25.31
N LEU A 511 6.24 -19.24 25.80
CA LEU A 511 5.92 -19.11 27.22
C LEU A 511 4.98 -20.22 27.69
N SER A 512 3.91 -20.50 26.94
CA SER A 512 2.97 -21.58 27.25
C SER A 512 3.66 -22.95 27.33
N ASN A 513 4.61 -23.21 26.41
CA ASN A 513 5.37 -24.47 26.41
C ASN A 513 6.42 -24.54 27.53
N ASN A 514 6.79 -23.40 28.10
CA ASN A 514 7.71 -23.34 29.25
C ASN A 514 6.96 -23.29 30.62
N GLY A 515 5.67 -23.58 30.65
CA GLY A 515 4.88 -23.71 31.87
C GLY A 515 4.31 -22.41 32.43
N TYR A 516 4.29 -21.33 31.64
CA TYR A 516 3.57 -20.09 31.96
C TYR A 516 2.13 -20.16 31.46
N GLU A 517 1.18 -19.65 32.26
CA GLU A 517 -0.17 -19.42 31.78
C GLU A 517 -0.20 -18.11 30.96
N THR A 518 -0.58 -18.15 29.69
CA THR A 518 -0.64 -16.98 28.84
C THR A 518 -2.06 -16.54 28.55
N VAL A 519 -2.32 -15.24 28.61
CA VAL A 519 -3.58 -14.60 28.22
C VAL A 519 -3.31 -13.70 27.03
N ASN A 520 -3.58 -14.20 25.83
CA ASN A 520 -3.35 -13.46 24.59
C ASN A 520 -4.62 -12.73 24.17
N ILE A 521 -4.66 -11.39 24.32
CA ILE A 521 -5.83 -10.57 24.00
C ILE A 521 -5.81 -9.99 22.55
N GLY A 522 -4.85 -10.41 21.73
CA GLY A 522 -4.83 -10.08 20.30
C GLY A 522 -4.17 -8.76 19.95
N ILE A 523 -4.63 -8.14 18.85
CA ILE A 523 -4.05 -6.93 18.25
C ILE A 523 -4.88 -5.68 18.55
N LYS A 524 -4.28 -4.48 18.32
CA LYS A 524 -4.94 -3.18 18.44
C LYS A 524 -5.51 -2.85 19.81
N GLN A 525 -4.97 -3.42 20.87
CA GLN A 525 -5.48 -3.27 22.23
C GLN A 525 -5.16 -1.88 22.79
N THR A 526 -6.17 -1.20 23.29
CA THR A 526 -6.00 0.08 23.99
C THR A 526 -5.39 -0.14 25.38
N VAL A 527 -4.78 0.90 25.97
CA VAL A 527 -4.21 0.85 27.32
C VAL A 527 -5.25 0.35 28.33
N ASN A 528 -6.49 0.85 28.27
CA ASN A 528 -7.54 0.43 29.19
C ASN A 528 -7.88 -1.07 29.00
N GLN A 529 -8.02 -1.56 27.76
CA GLN A 529 -8.27 -2.98 27.51
C GLN A 529 -7.16 -3.89 28.02
N ILE A 530 -5.91 -3.44 27.94
CA ILE A 530 -4.77 -4.18 28.49
C ILE A 530 -4.83 -4.24 30.01
N ILE A 531 -5.11 -3.09 30.66
CA ILE A 531 -5.22 -2.99 32.14
C ILE A 531 -6.43 -3.80 32.65
N ASP A 532 -7.58 -3.65 32.00
CA ASP A 532 -8.79 -4.37 32.37
C ASP A 532 -8.58 -5.88 32.28
N ALA A 533 -8.05 -6.37 31.16
CA ALA A 533 -7.75 -7.78 30.96
C ALA A 533 -6.68 -8.30 31.94
N ALA A 534 -5.69 -7.49 32.26
CA ALA A 534 -4.66 -7.84 33.26
C ALA A 534 -5.27 -8.00 34.66
N THR A 535 -6.18 -7.11 35.02
CA THR A 535 -6.87 -7.12 36.30
C THR A 535 -7.86 -8.29 36.39
N GLU A 536 -8.68 -8.49 35.36
CA GLU A 536 -9.67 -9.58 35.31
C GLU A 536 -9.03 -10.95 35.37
N ASN A 537 -7.88 -11.11 34.71
CA ASN A 537 -7.17 -12.39 34.67
C ASN A 537 -6.14 -12.56 35.79
N ASN A 538 -5.94 -11.56 36.64
CA ASN A 538 -4.96 -11.54 37.74
C ASN A 538 -3.57 -12.01 37.28
N VAL A 539 -3.02 -11.32 36.23
CA VAL A 539 -1.74 -11.70 35.65
C VAL A 539 -0.55 -11.09 36.44
N ASP A 540 0.58 -11.79 36.43
CA ASP A 540 1.80 -11.35 37.11
C ASP A 540 2.61 -10.37 36.25
N VAL A 541 2.51 -10.49 34.90
CA VAL A 541 3.30 -9.71 33.95
C VAL A 541 2.46 -9.35 32.72
N ILE A 542 2.67 -8.16 32.19
CA ILE A 542 2.10 -7.68 30.93
C ILE A 542 3.20 -7.60 29.87
N GLY A 543 3.04 -8.36 28.78
CA GLY A 543 3.88 -8.30 27.60
C GLY A 543 3.19 -7.48 26.48
N MET A 544 3.77 -6.37 26.10
CA MET A 544 3.27 -5.52 25.01
C MET A 544 4.12 -5.67 23.75
N SER A 545 3.47 -5.81 22.61
CA SER A 545 4.11 -5.92 21.29
C SER A 545 3.73 -4.76 20.39
N GLY A 546 4.66 -4.30 19.57
CA GLY A 546 4.45 -3.29 18.54
C GLY A 546 5.70 -3.11 17.70
N LEU A 547 5.53 -2.99 16.40
CA LEU A 547 6.63 -2.80 15.44
C LEU A 547 6.81 -1.33 15.04
N LEU A 548 5.73 -0.55 15.10
CA LEU A 548 5.75 0.85 14.65
C LEU A 548 6.38 1.75 15.71
N VAL A 549 7.10 2.79 15.27
CA VAL A 549 7.71 3.78 16.19
C VAL A 549 6.67 4.41 17.12
N LYS A 550 5.47 4.71 16.62
CA LYS A 550 4.35 5.22 17.44
C LYS A 550 3.85 4.22 18.49
N SER A 551 4.06 2.92 18.31
CA SER A 551 3.67 1.90 19.30
C SER A 551 4.45 2.02 20.59
N THR A 552 5.71 2.47 20.53
CA THR A 552 6.53 2.72 21.73
C THR A 552 6.02 3.88 22.59
N VAL A 553 5.33 4.85 21.99
CA VAL A 553 4.68 5.95 22.71
C VAL A 553 3.50 5.41 23.51
N ILE A 554 2.66 4.59 22.86
CA ILE A 554 1.49 3.97 23.50
C ILE A 554 1.90 3.00 24.62
N MET A 555 3.05 2.32 24.47
CA MET A 555 3.58 1.44 25.53
C MET A 555 4.07 2.19 26.77
N LYS A 556 4.31 3.49 26.65
CA LYS A 556 4.75 4.35 27.77
C LYS A 556 3.58 4.98 28.54
N GLU A 557 2.41 5.04 27.93
CA GLU A 557 1.16 5.47 28.57
C GLU A 557 0.72 4.44 29.62
#